data_67367a096d69d8cb8c8e50e7bce4b6ba
#
_entry.id   67367a096d69d8cb8c8e50e7bce4b6ba
#
_cell.length_a   1.000
_cell.length_b   1.000
_cell.length_c   1.000
_cell.angle_alpha   90.00
_cell.angle_beta   90.00
_cell.angle_gamma   90.00
#
_symmetry.space_group_name_H-M   'P 1'
#
loop_
_entity.id
_entity.type
_entity.pdbx_description
1 polymer ?
#
loop_
_entity_poly.entity_id
_entity_poly.type
_entity_poly.pdbx_seq_one_letter_code
_entity_poly.pdbx_strand_id
1 'polypeptide(L)'
;QTIPEQTIPEQTIPEQTISVPFNQKSGSNNSFQDNGDFYLVFDETENYKVYEDWVKGWDPIENQGTFFENQIMYLNENFKLPYDVPIIIAECGESNAWYYSETNPSYSEIVICYELIDEINQFQIWSYQEDYDLAYEELTDEDWEYIGYQVLDTVDFVLYHELGHAFIDLYNLPITGLEENVADQFAAFILLETGVEEDVSIYVINAANFWLTSSEILEIDESNYSDVHGFDRQRFYNLACYAYGSNSQF
;
A
#
# COMPACT_ATOMS: atom_id res chain seq x y z
N GLN A 1 11.29 -4.90 44.40
CA GLN A 1 10.21 -5.89 44.40
C GLN A 1 10.20 -6.52 43.01
N THR A 2 10.63 -7.77 42.92
CA THR A 2 10.61 -8.60 41.71
C THR A 2 9.17 -9.01 41.41
N ILE A 3 8.70 -8.71 40.20
CA ILE A 3 7.41 -9.17 39.69
C ILE A 3 7.54 -10.68 39.45
N PRO A 4 6.63 -11.53 39.93
CA PRO A 4 6.68 -12.95 39.66
C PRO A 4 6.32 -13.22 38.19
N GLU A 5 7.14 -14.04 37.55
CA GLU A 5 6.94 -14.58 36.21
C GLU A 5 5.64 -15.41 36.19
N GLN A 6 4.62 -14.89 35.52
CA GLN A 6 3.38 -15.66 35.30
C GLN A 6 3.61 -16.60 34.11
N THR A 7 3.73 -17.87 34.38
CA THR A 7 3.67 -18.93 33.38
C THR A 7 2.26 -18.98 32.81
N ILE A 8 2.10 -18.57 31.54
CA ILE A 8 0.88 -18.77 30.77
C ILE A 8 0.76 -20.27 30.48
N PRO A 9 -0.33 -20.95 30.82
CA PRO A 9 -0.52 -22.35 30.48
C PRO A 9 -0.65 -22.49 28.96
N GLU A 10 0.13 -23.41 28.41
CA GLU A 10 0.10 -23.80 27.00
C GLU A 10 -1.30 -24.34 26.68
N GLN A 11 -2.12 -23.51 26.03
CA GLN A 11 -3.39 -23.94 25.49
C GLN A 11 -3.14 -24.67 24.17
N THR A 12 -3.21 -25.99 24.21
CA THR A 12 -3.31 -26.81 22.99
C THR A 12 -4.60 -26.44 22.26
N ILE A 13 -4.46 -25.64 21.20
CA ILE A 13 -5.54 -25.39 20.24
C ILE A 13 -5.74 -26.70 19.48
N PRO A 14 -6.94 -27.30 19.51
CA PRO A 14 -7.22 -28.48 18.69
C PRO A 14 -7.13 -28.06 17.21
N GLU A 15 -6.35 -28.81 16.46
CA GLU A 15 -6.22 -28.70 15.01
C GLU A 15 -7.58 -28.99 14.37
N GLN A 16 -8.43 -27.95 14.30
CA GLN A 16 -9.64 -28.02 13.48
C GLN A 16 -9.26 -27.67 12.07
N THR A 17 -9.03 -28.68 11.25
CA THR A 17 -9.03 -28.55 9.79
C THR A 17 -10.44 -28.09 9.39
N ILE A 18 -10.64 -26.79 9.31
CA ILE A 18 -11.84 -26.20 8.70
C ILE A 18 -11.68 -26.38 7.19
N SER A 19 -12.04 -27.54 6.68
CA SER A 19 -12.36 -27.68 5.28
C SER A 19 -13.67 -26.95 5.03
N VAL A 20 -13.59 -25.67 4.65
CA VAL A 20 -14.73 -24.96 4.09
C VAL A 20 -14.99 -25.60 2.73
N PRO A 21 -16.10 -26.34 2.51
CA PRO A 21 -16.42 -26.79 1.18
C PRO A 21 -16.72 -25.53 0.36
N PHE A 22 -15.90 -25.27 -0.64
CA PHE A 22 -16.16 -24.26 -1.66
C PHE A 22 -17.38 -24.73 -2.45
N ASN A 23 -18.56 -24.43 -1.92
CA ASN A 23 -19.82 -24.74 -2.56
C ASN A 23 -19.97 -23.76 -3.72
N GLN A 24 -19.58 -24.19 -4.92
CA GLN A 24 -19.96 -23.51 -6.16
C GLN A 24 -21.49 -23.45 -6.20
N LYS A 25 -22.06 -22.41 -5.59
CA LYS A 25 -23.42 -22.03 -5.95
C LYS A 25 -23.37 -21.53 -7.38
N SER A 26 -23.94 -22.33 -8.27
CA SER A 26 -24.37 -21.87 -9.58
C SER A 26 -25.37 -20.71 -9.38
N GLY A 27 -24.86 -19.50 -9.30
CA GLY A 27 -25.62 -18.27 -9.25
C GLY A 27 -25.26 -17.45 -10.47
N SER A 28 -26.25 -17.20 -11.28
CA SER A 28 -26.34 -16.23 -12.39
C SER A 28 -25.00 -15.87 -13.08
N ASN A 29 -24.88 -16.24 -14.33
CA ASN A 29 -23.87 -15.74 -15.27
C ASN A 29 -23.99 -14.21 -15.45
N ASN A 30 -23.70 -13.43 -14.44
CA ASN A 30 -23.18 -12.09 -14.63
C ASN A 30 -21.67 -12.27 -14.81
N SER A 31 -21.26 -12.64 -16.01
CA SER A 31 -19.89 -12.40 -16.43
C SER A 31 -19.71 -10.90 -16.38
N PHE A 32 -18.97 -10.39 -15.40
CA PHE A 32 -18.55 -9.01 -15.37
C PHE A 32 -17.87 -8.74 -16.71
N GLN A 33 -18.40 -7.79 -17.48
CA GLN A 33 -17.94 -7.56 -18.82
C GLN A 33 -16.72 -6.65 -18.71
N ASP A 34 -15.60 -7.12 -19.22
CA ASP A 34 -14.38 -6.36 -19.28
C ASP A 34 -14.51 -5.31 -20.38
N ASN A 35 -14.62 -4.05 -19.99
CA ASN A 35 -14.87 -2.94 -20.90
C ASN A 35 -13.90 -1.78 -20.69
N GLY A 36 -12.91 -1.92 -19.81
CA GLY A 36 -11.97 -0.86 -19.50
C GLY A 36 -10.64 -1.38 -18.95
N ASP A 37 -9.66 -0.50 -18.96
CA ASP A 37 -8.31 -0.72 -18.46
C ASP A 37 -7.90 0.38 -17.48
N PHE A 38 -6.96 0.07 -16.61
CA PHE A 38 -6.19 1.10 -15.90
C PHE A 38 -5.19 1.72 -16.87
N TYR A 39 -4.97 3.03 -16.76
CA TYR A 39 -3.95 3.72 -17.52
C TYR A 39 -3.32 4.86 -16.71
N LEU A 40 -2.03 5.12 -16.98
CA LEU A 40 -1.27 6.14 -16.26
C LEU A 40 -1.46 7.52 -16.89
N VAL A 41 -1.56 8.51 -16.02
CA VAL A 41 -1.50 9.93 -16.36
C VAL A 41 -0.49 10.59 -15.41
N PHE A 42 0.47 11.29 -15.97
CA PHE A 42 1.40 12.10 -15.19
C PHE A 42 1.14 13.57 -15.48
N ASP A 43 0.73 14.32 -14.47
CA ASP A 43 0.66 15.77 -14.59
C ASP A 43 2.06 16.36 -14.49
N GLU A 44 2.38 17.31 -15.40
CA GLU A 44 3.64 18.01 -15.37
C GLU A 44 3.72 18.92 -14.14
N THR A 45 4.86 18.91 -13.45
CA THR A 45 5.11 19.76 -12.30
C THR A 45 6.47 20.45 -12.40
N GLU A 46 6.55 21.71 -11.96
CA GLU A 46 7.81 22.42 -11.79
C GLU A 46 8.38 22.26 -10.36
N ASN A 47 7.51 22.03 -9.37
CA ASN A 47 7.89 21.96 -7.96
C ASN A 47 8.44 20.58 -7.57
N TYR A 48 7.90 19.52 -8.18
CA TYR A 48 8.24 18.12 -7.88
C TYR A 48 8.92 17.41 -9.06
N LYS A 49 9.62 18.16 -9.89
CA LYS A 49 10.25 17.64 -11.11
C LYS A 49 11.17 16.45 -10.87
N VAL A 50 11.86 16.41 -9.74
CA VAL A 50 12.73 15.29 -9.36
C VAL A 50 11.91 13.99 -9.20
N TYR A 51 10.77 14.08 -8.54
CA TYR A 51 9.88 12.92 -8.36
C TYR A 51 9.18 12.53 -9.66
N GLU A 52 8.74 13.51 -10.46
CA GLU A 52 8.20 13.25 -11.79
C GLU A 52 9.19 12.48 -12.67
N ASP A 53 10.44 12.94 -12.73
CA ASP A 53 11.50 12.28 -13.51
C ASP A 53 11.83 10.90 -12.95
N TRP A 54 11.80 10.75 -11.61
CA TRP A 54 12.06 9.49 -10.95
C TRP A 54 10.95 8.45 -11.23
N VAL A 55 9.68 8.79 -11.02
CA VAL A 55 8.55 7.85 -11.26
C VAL A 55 8.38 7.50 -12.74
N LYS A 56 8.77 8.40 -13.65
CA LYS A 56 8.77 8.16 -15.10
C LYS A 56 9.98 7.37 -15.59
N GLY A 57 11.08 7.40 -14.86
CA GLY A 57 12.37 6.84 -15.30
C GLY A 57 12.83 5.62 -14.54
N TRP A 58 12.24 5.32 -13.38
CA TRP A 58 12.65 4.18 -12.58
C TRP A 58 12.27 2.85 -13.27
N ASP A 59 13.28 2.16 -13.77
CA ASP A 59 13.19 0.80 -14.33
C ASP A 59 13.98 -0.14 -13.40
N PRO A 60 13.32 -0.78 -12.41
CA PRO A 60 13.99 -1.64 -11.43
C PRO A 60 14.62 -2.87 -12.08
N ILE A 61 14.14 -3.27 -13.25
CA ILE A 61 14.69 -4.37 -14.02
C ILE A 61 14.96 -3.86 -15.46
N GLU A 62 16.20 -3.56 -15.75
CA GLU A 62 16.65 -2.97 -17.01
C GLU A 62 15.93 -3.55 -18.24
N ASN A 63 15.26 -2.69 -19.00
CA ASN A 63 14.48 -3.01 -20.22
C ASN A 63 13.17 -3.79 -20.00
N GLN A 64 12.58 -3.78 -18.82
CA GLN A 64 11.27 -4.41 -18.54
C GLN A 64 10.12 -3.41 -18.31
N GLY A 65 10.36 -2.13 -18.48
CA GLY A 65 9.40 -1.06 -18.24
C GLY A 65 9.56 -0.42 -16.86
N THR A 66 8.99 0.76 -16.71
CA THR A 66 9.05 1.50 -15.45
C THR A 66 8.22 0.83 -14.36
N PHE A 67 8.46 1.21 -13.11
CA PHE A 67 7.73 0.69 -11.96
C PHE A 67 6.20 0.77 -12.16
N PHE A 68 5.66 1.94 -12.45
CA PHE A 68 4.21 2.11 -12.65
C PHE A 68 3.68 1.41 -13.89
N GLU A 69 4.45 1.34 -14.99
CA GLU A 69 4.02 0.59 -16.18
C GLU A 69 3.85 -0.89 -15.88
N ASN A 70 4.74 -1.47 -15.06
CA ASN A 70 4.63 -2.86 -14.63
C ASN A 70 3.40 -3.09 -13.75
N GLN A 71 3.09 -2.17 -12.84
CA GLN A 71 1.87 -2.24 -12.02
C GLN A 71 0.61 -2.18 -12.90
N ILE A 72 0.53 -1.26 -13.85
CA ILE A 72 -0.60 -1.16 -14.78
C ILE A 72 -0.76 -2.44 -15.61
N MET A 73 0.33 -2.98 -16.12
CA MET A 73 0.29 -4.24 -16.88
C MET A 73 -0.26 -5.38 -16.02
N TYR A 74 0.25 -5.53 -14.80
CA TYR A 74 -0.25 -6.54 -13.86
C TYR A 74 -1.75 -6.36 -13.56
N LEU A 75 -2.19 -5.12 -13.31
CA LEU A 75 -3.60 -4.82 -13.01
C LEU A 75 -4.51 -5.18 -14.18
N ASN A 76 -4.16 -4.79 -15.40
CA ASN A 76 -4.96 -5.06 -16.59
C ASN A 76 -4.97 -6.55 -16.99
N GLU A 77 -3.93 -7.31 -16.64
CA GLU A 77 -3.92 -8.76 -16.86
C GLU A 77 -4.78 -9.55 -15.86
N ASN A 78 -4.93 -9.02 -14.64
CA ASN A 78 -5.57 -9.75 -13.54
C ASN A 78 -6.96 -9.28 -13.17
N PHE A 79 -7.33 -8.03 -13.50
CA PHE A 79 -8.62 -7.45 -13.13
C PHE A 79 -9.40 -6.99 -14.35
N LYS A 80 -10.73 -6.99 -14.23
CA LYS A 80 -11.66 -6.59 -15.29
C LYS A 80 -12.42 -5.35 -14.83
N LEU A 81 -12.42 -4.32 -15.62
CA LEU A 81 -13.06 -3.07 -15.29
C LEU A 81 -14.35 -2.84 -16.10
N PRO A 82 -15.34 -2.15 -15.53
CA PRO A 82 -16.55 -1.74 -16.26
C PRO A 82 -16.30 -0.62 -17.26
N TYR A 83 -15.25 0.17 -17.05
CA TYR A 83 -14.79 1.29 -17.89
C TYR A 83 -13.36 1.65 -17.51
N ASP A 84 -12.69 2.48 -18.32
CA ASP A 84 -11.32 2.89 -18.08
C ASP A 84 -11.19 3.72 -16.81
N VAL A 85 -10.14 3.45 -16.01
CA VAL A 85 -9.83 4.14 -14.75
C VAL A 85 -8.41 4.70 -14.82
N PRO A 86 -8.22 6.03 -14.87
CA PRO A 86 -6.89 6.63 -14.78
C PRO A 86 -6.30 6.48 -13.39
N ILE A 87 -4.99 6.22 -13.35
CA ILE A 87 -4.15 6.40 -12.18
C ILE A 87 -3.29 7.62 -12.46
N ILE A 88 -3.53 8.68 -11.71
CA ILE A 88 -2.99 10.01 -11.94
C ILE A 88 -1.93 10.31 -10.88
N ILE A 89 -0.73 10.68 -11.33
CA ILE A 89 0.31 11.18 -10.45
C ILE A 89 0.41 12.69 -10.67
N ALA A 90 0.09 13.48 -9.66
CA ALA A 90 -0.10 14.92 -9.80
C ALA A 90 0.44 15.74 -8.62
N GLU A 91 0.62 17.05 -8.85
CA GLU A 91 0.81 18.02 -7.77
C GLU A 91 -0.57 18.44 -7.23
N CYS A 92 -0.85 18.13 -5.97
CA CYS A 92 -2.17 18.30 -5.37
C CYS A 92 -2.27 19.49 -4.41
N GLY A 93 -1.14 20.00 -3.92
CA GLY A 93 -1.08 21.02 -2.87
C GLY A 93 -1.22 20.45 -1.45
N GLU A 94 -1.29 19.14 -1.30
CA GLU A 94 -1.31 18.41 -0.02
C GLU A 94 -0.69 17.03 -0.18
N SER A 95 -0.14 16.48 0.91
CA SER A 95 0.36 15.10 0.97
C SER A 95 -0.81 14.14 1.13
N ASN A 96 -1.25 13.53 0.02
CA ASN A 96 -2.42 12.65 0.00
C ASN A 96 -2.41 11.71 -1.20
N ALA A 97 -3.30 10.69 -1.13
CA ALA A 97 -3.79 9.91 -2.26
C ALA A 97 -5.28 9.67 -2.06
N TRP A 98 -6.02 9.42 -3.11
CA TRP A 98 -7.45 9.10 -3.00
C TRP A 98 -8.00 8.39 -4.23
N TYR A 99 -9.04 7.61 -4.01
CA TYR A 99 -9.96 7.15 -5.03
C TYR A 99 -11.17 8.10 -5.09
N TYR A 100 -11.60 8.47 -6.29
CA TYR A 100 -12.79 9.27 -6.54
C TYR A 100 -13.69 8.60 -7.55
N SER A 101 -15.02 8.69 -7.37
CA SER A 101 -15.98 8.19 -8.33
C SER A 101 -17.20 9.09 -8.49
N GLU A 102 -17.76 9.08 -9.71
CA GLU A 102 -19.04 9.70 -10.06
C GLU A 102 -19.96 8.67 -10.71
N THR A 103 -21.25 8.73 -10.39
CA THR A 103 -22.22 7.76 -10.91
C THR A 103 -22.86 8.17 -12.23
N ASN A 104 -22.79 9.46 -12.60
CA ASN A 104 -23.43 9.96 -13.82
C ASN A 104 -22.71 11.21 -14.41
N PRO A 105 -21.89 11.08 -15.48
CA PRO A 105 -21.52 9.80 -16.12
C PRO A 105 -20.69 8.92 -15.19
N SER A 106 -20.66 7.62 -15.45
CA SER A 106 -19.76 6.72 -14.70
C SER A 106 -18.32 7.10 -14.97
N TYR A 107 -17.62 7.51 -13.94
CA TYR A 107 -16.23 7.93 -13.98
C TYR A 107 -15.57 7.62 -12.63
N SER A 108 -14.35 7.14 -12.67
CA SER A 108 -13.53 6.95 -11.47
C SER A 108 -12.09 7.27 -11.77
N GLU A 109 -11.35 7.69 -10.77
CA GLU A 109 -9.92 7.93 -10.85
C GLU A 109 -9.23 7.59 -9.53
N ILE A 110 -7.95 7.24 -9.62
CA ILE A 110 -7.05 7.16 -8.48
C ILE A 110 -6.02 8.28 -8.65
N VAL A 111 -5.79 9.04 -7.60
CA VAL A 111 -4.80 10.12 -7.59
C VAL A 111 -3.76 9.83 -6.53
N ILE A 112 -2.48 9.96 -6.89
CA ILE A 112 -1.34 9.92 -5.95
C ILE A 112 -0.59 11.24 -6.09
N CYS A 113 -0.46 11.97 -4.99
CA CYS A 113 0.16 13.29 -5.00
C CYS A 113 1.69 13.20 -4.95
N TYR A 114 2.39 14.04 -5.70
CA TYR A 114 3.85 14.15 -5.59
C TYR A 114 4.28 14.54 -4.18
N GLU A 115 3.47 15.33 -3.47
CA GLU A 115 3.70 15.70 -2.08
C GLU A 115 3.75 14.49 -1.16
N LEU A 116 2.90 13.48 -1.39
CA LEU A 116 2.93 12.24 -0.62
C LEU A 116 4.19 11.43 -0.93
N ILE A 117 4.61 11.36 -2.18
CA ILE A 117 5.87 10.70 -2.57
C ILE A 117 7.06 11.38 -1.90
N ASP A 118 7.07 12.72 -1.84
CA ASP A 118 8.09 13.50 -1.13
C ASP A 118 8.09 13.21 0.37
N GLU A 119 6.92 13.18 1.01
CA GLU A 119 6.78 12.86 2.43
C GLU A 119 7.25 11.45 2.75
N ILE A 120 6.83 10.46 1.95
CA ILE A 120 7.31 9.07 2.08
C ILE A 120 8.83 9.03 2.00
N ASN A 121 9.42 9.69 1.01
CA ASN A 121 10.87 9.74 0.84
C ASN A 121 11.57 10.37 2.06
N GLN A 122 11.06 11.50 2.57
CA GLN A 122 11.63 12.15 3.75
C GLN A 122 11.56 11.26 5.00
N PHE A 123 10.45 10.55 5.20
CA PHE A 123 10.27 9.68 6.36
C PHE A 123 11.13 8.41 6.26
N GLN A 124 11.28 7.83 5.07
CA GLN A 124 12.18 6.69 4.88
C GLN A 124 13.66 7.08 5.07
N ILE A 125 14.07 8.25 4.61
CA ILE A 125 15.42 8.78 4.87
C ILE A 125 15.62 8.95 6.38
N TRP A 126 14.67 9.59 7.07
CA TRP A 126 14.77 9.83 8.49
C TRP A 126 14.83 8.52 9.29
N SER A 127 13.96 7.56 8.98
CA SER A 127 13.95 6.23 9.62
C SER A 127 15.30 5.52 9.42
N TYR A 128 15.82 5.52 8.20
CA TYR A 128 17.10 4.91 7.89
C TYR A 128 18.26 5.54 8.67
N GLN A 129 18.29 6.86 8.76
CA GLN A 129 19.30 7.59 9.53
C GLN A 129 19.26 7.27 11.02
N GLU A 130 18.06 7.19 11.63
CA GLU A 130 17.89 6.82 13.04
C GLU A 130 18.31 5.37 13.31
N ASP A 131 17.95 4.43 12.42
CA ASP A 131 18.25 3.01 12.58
C ASP A 131 19.75 2.71 12.51
N TYR A 132 20.51 3.45 11.70
CA TYR A 132 21.94 3.24 11.49
C TYR A 132 22.84 4.31 12.12
N ASP A 133 22.29 5.29 12.84
CA ASP A 133 23.01 6.42 13.47
C ASP A 133 23.90 7.15 12.45
N LEU A 134 23.34 7.47 11.26
CA LEU A 134 24.03 8.10 10.14
C LEU A 134 23.57 9.54 9.91
N ALA A 135 24.52 10.44 9.62
CA ALA A 135 24.18 11.75 9.10
C ALA A 135 23.86 11.66 7.60
N TYR A 136 23.07 12.62 7.08
CA TYR A 136 22.65 12.65 5.68
C TYR A 136 23.83 12.62 4.70
N GLU A 137 24.93 13.30 5.03
CA GLU A 137 26.16 13.38 4.23
C GLU A 137 26.99 12.08 4.27
N GLU A 138 26.64 11.15 5.14
CA GLU A 138 27.31 9.84 5.29
C GLU A 138 26.64 8.75 4.47
N LEU A 139 25.43 8.99 3.93
CA LEU A 139 24.71 8.04 3.10
C LEU A 139 25.47 7.74 1.81
N THR A 140 25.68 6.47 1.54
CA THR A 140 26.33 5.95 0.33
C THR A 140 25.33 5.76 -0.81
N ASP A 141 25.82 5.49 -2.02
CA ASP A 141 24.94 5.17 -3.16
C ASP A 141 24.10 3.90 -2.89
N GLU A 142 24.64 2.91 -2.16
CA GLU A 142 23.91 1.70 -1.77
C GLU A 142 22.79 2.01 -0.77
N ASP A 143 23.02 2.94 0.17
CA ASP A 143 21.98 3.39 1.11
C ASP A 143 20.85 4.10 0.37
N TRP A 144 21.20 4.97 -0.58
CA TRP A 144 20.20 5.65 -1.42
C TRP A 144 19.38 4.70 -2.28
N GLU A 145 19.99 3.67 -2.83
CA GLU A 145 19.29 2.63 -3.58
C GLU A 145 18.31 1.88 -2.66
N TYR A 146 18.74 1.49 -1.47
CA TYR A 146 17.89 0.80 -0.50
C TYR A 146 16.71 1.66 -0.02
N ILE A 147 16.96 2.94 0.31
CA ILE A 147 15.90 3.90 0.65
C ILE A 147 14.91 4.05 -0.52
N GLY A 148 15.42 4.11 -1.75
CA GLY A 148 14.59 4.17 -2.95
C GLY A 148 13.62 2.98 -3.07
N TYR A 149 14.05 1.76 -2.77
CA TYR A 149 13.16 0.60 -2.72
C TYR A 149 12.10 0.72 -1.61
N GLN A 150 12.47 1.19 -0.42
CA GLN A 150 11.50 1.41 0.66
C GLN A 150 10.42 2.42 0.28
N VAL A 151 10.81 3.48 -0.45
CA VAL A 151 9.87 4.48 -0.98
C VAL A 151 8.91 3.83 -1.98
N LEU A 152 9.43 3.05 -2.94
CA LEU A 152 8.60 2.36 -3.94
C LEU A 152 7.61 1.38 -3.29
N ASP A 153 8.05 0.58 -2.34
CA ASP A 153 7.20 -0.38 -1.64
C ASP A 153 6.05 0.34 -0.91
N THR A 154 6.35 1.51 -0.34
CA THR A 154 5.33 2.33 0.34
C THR A 154 4.37 2.96 -0.66
N VAL A 155 4.85 3.48 -1.79
CA VAL A 155 4.01 4.02 -2.87
C VAL A 155 3.12 2.92 -3.47
N ASP A 156 3.66 1.72 -3.63
CA ASP A 156 2.90 0.55 -4.09
C ASP A 156 1.79 0.17 -3.11
N PHE A 157 2.11 0.19 -1.81
CA PHE A 157 1.10 -0.02 -0.78
C PHE A 157 -0.03 1.01 -0.87
N VAL A 158 0.29 2.29 -1.04
CA VAL A 158 -0.70 3.36 -1.21
C VAL A 158 -1.53 3.12 -2.48
N LEU A 159 -0.91 2.79 -3.60
CA LEU A 159 -1.62 2.48 -4.83
C LEU A 159 -2.63 1.34 -4.64
N TYR A 160 -2.21 0.24 -4.00
CA TYR A 160 -3.12 -0.89 -3.73
C TYR A 160 -4.17 -0.58 -2.66
N HIS A 161 -3.91 0.35 -1.75
CA HIS A 161 -4.91 0.84 -0.81
C HIS A 161 -6.03 1.57 -1.57
N GLU A 162 -5.69 2.51 -2.45
CA GLU A 162 -6.68 3.22 -3.28
C GLU A 162 -7.42 2.28 -4.25
N LEU A 163 -6.73 1.27 -4.76
CA LEU A 163 -7.36 0.19 -5.52
C LEU A 163 -8.35 -0.62 -4.69
N GLY A 164 -8.10 -0.77 -3.40
CA GLY A 164 -9.06 -1.38 -2.46
C GLY A 164 -10.39 -0.65 -2.47
N HIS A 165 -10.37 0.69 -2.34
CA HIS A 165 -11.55 1.54 -2.46
C HIS A 165 -12.22 1.41 -3.83
N ALA A 166 -11.41 1.49 -4.90
CA ALA A 166 -11.90 1.34 -6.27
C ALA A 166 -12.66 0.02 -6.47
N PHE A 167 -12.12 -1.09 -6.00
CA PHE A 167 -12.78 -2.40 -6.16
C PHE A 167 -14.02 -2.56 -5.29
N ILE A 168 -14.03 -2.00 -4.08
CA ILE A 168 -15.23 -1.97 -3.25
C ILE A 168 -16.37 -1.28 -4.01
N ASP A 169 -16.11 -0.12 -4.60
CA ASP A 169 -17.12 0.65 -5.36
C ASP A 169 -17.46 0.00 -6.70
N LEU A 170 -16.48 -0.23 -7.57
CA LEU A 170 -16.68 -0.73 -8.93
C LEU A 170 -17.38 -2.09 -8.98
N TYR A 171 -17.09 -2.96 -8.02
CA TYR A 171 -17.71 -4.29 -7.91
C TYR A 171 -18.86 -4.35 -6.91
N ASN A 172 -19.19 -3.23 -6.24
CA ASN A 172 -20.19 -3.14 -5.18
C ASN A 172 -20.00 -4.25 -4.14
N LEU A 173 -18.76 -4.36 -3.61
CA LEU A 173 -18.38 -5.39 -2.67
C LEU A 173 -18.99 -5.12 -1.29
N PRO A 174 -19.60 -6.11 -0.64
CA PRO A 174 -20.05 -5.95 0.73
C PRO A 174 -18.84 -5.98 1.69
N ILE A 175 -18.66 -4.93 2.46
CA ILE A 175 -17.63 -4.87 3.50
C ILE A 175 -18.24 -4.95 4.90
N THR A 176 -17.45 -5.44 5.87
CA THR A 176 -17.86 -5.61 7.26
C THR A 176 -16.90 -4.92 8.21
N GLY A 177 -16.87 -3.61 8.22
CA GLY A 177 -15.97 -2.84 9.06
C GLY A 177 -15.72 -1.45 8.49
N LEU A 178 -14.66 -0.84 8.97
CA LEU A 178 -14.17 0.41 8.38
C LEU A 178 -13.56 0.11 7.01
N GLU A 179 -13.96 0.87 6.01
CA GLU A 179 -13.50 0.69 4.64
C GLU A 179 -11.98 0.84 4.52
N GLU A 180 -11.40 1.80 5.24
CA GLU A 180 -9.97 2.02 5.32
C GLU A 180 -9.18 0.78 5.78
N ASN A 181 -9.70 0.07 6.79
CA ASN A 181 -9.09 -1.18 7.24
C ASN A 181 -9.17 -2.28 6.18
N VAL A 182 -10.24 -2.30 5.37
CA VAL A 182 -10.38 -3.26 4.28
C VAL A 182 -9.43 -2.92 3.14
N ALA A 183 -9.25 -1.63 2.83
CA ALA A 183 -8.29 -1.16 1.84
C ALA A 183 -6.84 -1.49 2.26
N ASP A 184 -6.46 -1.25 3.53
CA ASP A 184 -5.16 -1.66 4.08
C ASP A 184 -4.94 -3.18 3.99
N GLN A 185 -5.96 -3.99 4.30
CA GLN A 185 -5.87 -5.44 4.20
C GLN A 185 -5.73 -5.90 2.75
N PHE A 186 -6.44 -5.26 1.83
CA PHE A 186 -6.32 -5.56 0.40
C PHE A 186 -4.92 -5.25 -0.11
N ALA A 187 -4.37 -4.07 0.20
CA ALA A 187 -3.03 -3.68 -0.18
C ALA A 187 -1.98 -4.68 0.36
N ALA A 188 -2.04 -4.99 1.65
CA ALA A 188 -1.14 -5.95 2.26
C ALA A 188 -1.27 -7.34 1.61
N PHE A 189 -2.49 -7.82 1.35
CA PHE A 189 -2.72 -9.11 0.70
C PHE A 189 -2.10 -9.17 -0.70
N ILE A 190 -2.33 -8.15 -1.53
CA ILE A 190 -1.78 -8.13 -2.89
C ILE A 190 -0.26 -8.15 -2.85
N LEU A 191 0.38 -7.31 -2.05
CA LEU A 191 1.84 -7.26 -1.93
C LEU A 191 2.44 -8.59 -1.45
N LEU A 192 1.79 -9.26 -0.50
CA LEU A 192 2.24 -10.56 0.02
C LEU A 192 2.06 -11.70 -0.98
N GLU A 193 1.08 -11.62 -1.89
CA GLU A 193 0.79 -12.68 -2.88
C GLU A 193 1.54 -12.46 -4.21
N THR A 194 1.89 -11.22 -4.56
CA THR A 194 2.44 -10.85 -5.86
C THR A 194 3.92 -10.48 -5.84
N GLY A 195 4.49 -10.26 -4.68
CA GLY A 195 5.89 -9.92 -4.53
C GLY A 195 6.82 -10.99 -5.13
N VAL A 196 7.93 -10.54 -5.71
CA VAL A 196 8.89 -11.40 -6.43
C VAL A 196 10.10 -11.83 -5.58
N GLU A 197 10.27 -11.22 -4.42
CA GLU A 197 11.36 -11.52 -3.50
C GLU A 197 11.14 -12.86 -2.76
N GLU A 198 12.24 -13.48 -2.27
CA GLU A 198 12.15 -14.68 -1.42
C GLU A 198 11.36 -14.41 -0.14
N ASP A 199 11.42 -13.19 0.37
CA ASP A 199 10.65 -12.72 1.51
C ASP A 199 9.77 -11.52 1.13
N VAL A 200 8.59 -11.82 0.60
CA VAL A 200 7.60 -10.82 0.18
C VAL A 200 7.08 -9.96 1.33
N SER A 201 7.30 -10.36 2.57
CA SER A 201 6.87 -9.59 3.75
C SER A 201 7.59 -8.25 3.86
N ILE A 202 8.78 -8.12 3.23
CA ILE A 202 9.55 -6.87 3.24
C ILE A 202 8.77 -5.70 2.64
N TYR A 203 7.99 -5.92 1.57
CA TYR A 203 7.17 -4.88 0.95
C TYR A 203 6.18 -4.26 1.93
N VAL A 204 5.49 -5.12 2.70
CA VAL A 204 4.52 -4.65 3.69
C VAL A 204 5.20 -4.05 4.92
N ILE A 205 6.38 -4.54 5.30
CA ILE A 205 7.15 -3.98 6.42
C ILE A 205 7.70 -2.59 6.06
N ASN A 206 8.19 -2.39 4.85
CA ASN A 206 8.66 -1.07 4.40
C ASN A 206 7.52 -0.03 4.43
N ALA A 207 6.32 -0.41 3.96
CA ALA A 207 5.14 0.42 4.10
C ALA A 207 4.75 0.63 5.57
N ALA A 208 4.80 -0.40 6.41
CA ALA A 208 4.52 -0.27 7.84
C ALA A 208 5.46 0.72 8.53
N ASN A 209 6.75 0.69 8.20
CA ASN A 209 7.74 1.61 8.77
C ASN A 209 7.42 3.08 8.48
N PHE A 210 6.85 3.39 7.33
CA PHE A 210 6.35 4.74 7.04
C PHE A 210 5.33 5.20 8.11
N TRP A 211 4.34 4.37 8.44
CA TRP A 211 3.35 4.69 9.48
C TRP A 211 3.95 4.75 10.89
N LEU A 212 4.95 3.92 11.17
CA LEU A 212 5.68 4.01 12.44
C LEU A 212 6.38 5.36 12.56
N THR A 213 7.16 5.72 11.55
CA THR A 213 7.92 6.96 11.47
C THR A 213 6.98 8.18 11.55
N SER A 214 5.88 8.18 10.81
CA SER A 214 4.83 9.19 10.91
C SER A 214 4.35 9.37 12.35
N SER A 215 4.06 8.26 13.04
CA SER A 215 3.60 8.27 14.45
C SER A 215 4.63 8.78 15.45
N GLU A 216 5.90 8.84 15.08
CA GLU A 216 7.00 9.32 15.93
C GLU A 216 7.33 10.80 15.67
N ILE A 217 7.13 11.26 14.43
CA ILE A 217 7.39 12.63 14.01
C ILE A 217 6.17 13.53 14.24
N LEU A 218 4.96 13.04 13.95
CA LEU A 218 3.75 13.83 14.01
C LEU A 218 3.06 13.69 15.38
N GLU A 219 2.68 14.83 15.97
CA GLU A 219 1.91 14.85 17.20
C GLU A 219 0.44 14.51 16.92
N ILE A 220 -0.16 13.66 17.76
CA ILE A 220 -1.59 13.36 17.71
C ILE A 220 -2.35 14.58 18.22
N ASP A 221 -3.28 15.08 17.41
CA ASP A 221 -4.19 16.16 17.78
C ASP A 221 -5.68 15.72 17.74
N GLU A 222 -6.62 16.65 17.95
CA GLU A 222 -8.05 16.33 17.96
C GLU A 222 -8.57 15.87 16.59
N SER A 223 -7.93 16.27 15.49
CA SER A 223 -8.35 15.87 14.12
C SER A 223 -8.13 14.39 13.88
N ASN A 224 -7.05 13.80 14.41
CA ASN A 224 -6.75 12.38 14.27
C ASN A 224 -7.84 11.46 14.86
N TYR A 225 -8.62 11.94 15.87
CA TYR A 225 -9.72 11.16 16.43
C TYR A 225 -10.99 11.17 15.58
N SER A 226 -11.07 12.07 14.59
CA SER A 226 -12.18 12.16 13.63
C SER A 226 -11.78 11.72 12.23
N ASP A 227 -10.54 11.30 12.03
CA ASP A 227 -10.04 10.78 10.77
C ASP A 227 -10.74 9.46 10.42
N VAL A 228 -10.92 9.21 9.14
CA VAL A 228 -11.47 7.95 8.62
C VAL A 228 -10.46 6.82 8.75
N HIS A 229 -9.17 7.14 8.70
CA HIS A 229 -8.08 6.18 8.91
C HIS A 229 -7.86 5.87 10.40
N GLY A 230 -7.30 4.72 10.67
CA GLY A 230 -6.76 4.41 11.99
C GLY A 230 -5.53 5.25 12.31
N PHE A 231 -5.18 5.39 13.58
CA PHE A 231 -3.93 6.03 13.96
C PHE A 231 -2.74 5.35 13.28
N ASP A 232 -1.73 6.11 12.85
CA ASP A 232 -0.55 5.60 12.14
C ASP A 232 0.11 4.43 12.88
N ARG A 233 0.29 4.57 14.20
CA ARG A 233 0.82 3.49 15.02
C ARG A 233 -0.06 2.24 15.04
N GLN A 234 -1.36 2.37 14.89
CA GLN A 234 -2.27 1.24 14.77
C GLN A 234 -2.15 0.58 13.39
N ARG A 235 -2.04 1.38 12.33
CA ARG A 235 -1.78 0.89 10.97
C ARG A 235 -0.47 0.11 10.92
N PHE A 236 0.62 0.65 11.50
CA PHE A 236 1.88 -0.07 11.65
C PHE A 236 1.71 -1.47 12.24
N TYR A 237 1.08 -1.58 13.41
CA TYR A 237 0.92 -2.89 14.05
C TYR A 237 0.03 -3.85 13.24
N ASN A 238 -0.99 -3.35 12.57
CA ASN A 238 -1.83 -4.18 11.71
C ASN A 238 -1.02 -4.75 10.53
N LEU A 239 -0.25 -3.91 9.84
CA LEU A 239 0.59 -4.31 8.71
C LEU A 239 1.70 -5.27 9.14
N ALA A 240 2.37 -4.99 10.25
CA ALA A 240 3.37 -5.89 10.82
C ALA A 240 2.78 -7.27 11.17
N CYS A 241 1.53 -7.32 11.67
CA CYS A 241 0.83 -8.58 11.92
C CYS A 241 0.50 -9.34 10.63
N TYR A 242 0.14 -8.66 9.53
CA TYR A 242 -0.09 -9.31 8.24
C TYR A 242 1.20 -9.88 7.67
N ALA A 243 2.28 -9.10 7.70
CA ALA A 243 3.61 -9.56 7.28
C ALA A 243 4.08 -10.78 8.09
N TYR A 244 3.98 -10.74 9.42
CA TYR A 244 4.30 -11.87 10.29
C TYR A 244 3.43 -13.10 10.01
N GLY A 245 2.14 -12.90 9.72
CA GLY A 245 1.21 -13.99 9.40
C GLY A 245 1.53 -14.69 8.08
N SER A 246 2.12 -13.99 7.11
CA SER A 246 2.56 -14.56 5.83
C SER A 246 3.88 -15.32 5.96
N ASN A 247 4.80 -14.82 6.80
CA ASN A 247 6.11 -15.42 7.03
C ASN A 247 6.47 -15.38 8.53
N SER A 248 6.23 -16.47 9.23
CA SER A 248 6.45 -16.57 10.68
C SER A 248 7.94 -16.74 11.08
N GLN A 249 8.88 -16.52 10.15
CA GLN A 249 10.33 -16.57 10.43
C GLN A 249 10.92 -15.19 10.83
N PHE A 250 10.08 -14.16 10.97
CA PHE A 250 10.45 -12.86 11.53
C PHE A 250 10.80 -12.93 13.00
#